data_542461518f6b3057181881d4b6f9dd6a
#
_entry.id   542461518f6b3057181881d4b6f9dd6a
#
_cell.length_a   1.000
_cell.length_b   1.000
_cell.length_c   1.000
_cell.angle_alpha   90.00
_cell.angle_beta   90.00
_cell.angle_gamma   90.00
#
_symmetry.space_group_name_H-M   'P 1'
#
loop_
_entity.id
_entity.type
_entity.pdbx_description
1 polymer ?
#
loop_
_entity_poly.entity_id
_entity_poly.type
_entity_poly.pdbx_seq_one_letter_code
_entity_poly.pdbx_strand_id
1 'polypeptide(L)'
;FVDPRLEGPGINRVSIDDSLVKHVEVDGEEFLYYKLPKITIALIKGTAADRKGNITFDDMFMSGDALSICQAVKANRGKVIVQVDRLVDTPSRPRNAIIPGCLVDAIVVAEPEKRNEAYTALTGSFEIPYKEWHAWSEKIENVSTKPQKNSVTGNIIGKRAAQELRVDDIVNIGIGIPEMVSRYARKCGMLDMVTLTVESGGIGGFPVSGEAFGAMIGAASVY
;
A
#
# COMPACT_ATOMS: atom_id res chain seq x y z
N PHE A 1 -4.18 -15.08 12.89
CA PHE A 1 -5.28 -16.05 12.90
C PHE A 1 -5.63 -16.36 14.33
N VAL A 2 -6.90 -16.33 14.65
CA VAL A 2 -7.38 -16.51 16.01
C VAL A 2 -7.99 -17.90 16.10
N ASP A 3 -7.74 -18.61 17.20
CA ASP A 3 -8.35 -19.89 17.47
C ASP A 3 -9.88 -19.71 17.51
N PRO A 4 -10.67 -20.42 16.68
CA PRO A 4 -12.13 -20.28 16.63
C PRO A 4 -12.79 -20.50 18.00
N ARG A 5 -12.21 -21.33 18.87
CA ARG A 5 -12.69 -21.62 20.23
C ARG A 5 -12.64 -20.39 21.15
N LEU A 6 -11.86 -19.38 20.81
CA LEU A 6 -11.74 -18.13 21.55
C LEU A 6 -12.74 -17.07 21.06
N GLU A 7 -13.71 -17.44 20.23
CA GLU A 7 -14.79 -16.57 19.73
C GLU A 7 -14.30 -15.27 19.06
N GLY A 8 -13.18 -15.35 18.35
CA GLY A 8 -12.66 -14.24 17.60
C GLY A 8 -11.50 -13.51 18.26
N PRO A 9 -11.11 -12.35 17.73
CA PRO A 9 -9.92 -11.62 18.16
C PRO A 9 -10.02 -10.99 19.55
N GLY A 10 -10.85 -11.46 20.42
CA GLY A 10 -11.14 -11.17 21.86
C GLY A 10 -10.20 -10.24 22.65
N ILE A 11 -9.48 -9.37 21.95
CA ILE A 11 -8.44 -8.52 22.52
C ILE A 11 -9.04 -7.34 23.29
N ASN A 12 -10.25 -6.95 22.96
CA ASN A 12 -10.95 -5.96 23.77
C ASN A 12 -12.46 -6.22 23.82
N ARG A 13 -13.06 -5.81 24.92
CA ARG A 13 -14.50 -6.04 25.19
C ARG A 13 -15.43 -5.31 24.20
N VAL A 14 -14.92 -4.33 23.46
CA VAL A 14 -15.70 -3.55 22.48
C VAL A 14 -15.79 -4.27 21.14
N SER A 15 -14.82 -5.12 20.82
CA SER A 15 -14.82 -5.93 19.59
C SER A 15 -15.52 -7.28 19.72
N ILE A 16 -16.00 -7.65 20.92
CA ILE A 16 -16.83 -8.83 21.16
C ILE A 16 -18.30 -8.48 20.87
N ASP A 17 -18.57 -7.97 19.69
CA ASP A 17 -19.93 -7.91 19.21
C ASP A 17 -20.16 -9.13 18.32
N ASP A 18 -20.90 -10.11 18.81
CA ASP A 18 -21.28 -11.34 18.11
C ASP A 18 -21.91 -11.09 16.73
N SER A 19 -22.30 -9.84 16.45
CA SER A 19 -22.88 -9.46 15.17
C SER A 19 -21.86 -9.47 14.02
N LEU A 20 -20.56 -9.30 14.31
CA LEU A 20 -19.50 -9.17 13.30
C LEU A 20 -18.72 -10.46 13.06
N VAL A 21 -18.55 -11.27 14.10
CA VAL A 21 -17.77 -12.51 14.04
C VAL A 21 -18.61 -13.67 14.53
N LYS A 22 -18.63 -14.75 13.78
CA LYS A 22 -19.34 -15.98 14.17
C LYS A 22 -18.42 -17.17 14.04
N HIS A 23 -18.51 -18.07 15.01
CA HIS A 23 -17.95 -19.39 14.88
C HIS A 23 -18.85 -20.23 13.96
N VAL A 24 -18.26 -20.83 12.94
CA VAL A 24 -18.96 -21.68 11.97
C VAL A 24 -18.15 -22.95 11.71
N GLU A 25 -18.85 -24.02 11.42
CA GLU A 25 -18.23 -25.28 10.99
C GLU A 25 -18.55 -25.50 9.50
N VAL A 26 -17.54 -25.82 8.72
CA VAL A 26 -17.67 -26.17 7.30
C VAL A 26 -16.88 -27.44 7.05
N ASP A 27 -17.52 -28.47 6.53
CA ASP A 27 -16.92 -29.79 6.23
C ASP A 27 -16.17 -30.42 7.41
N GLY A 28 -16.63 -30.17 8.65
CA GLY A 28 -16.02 -30.68 9.86
C GLY A 28 -14.80 -29.89 10.36
N GLU A 29 -14.50 -28.76 9.74
CA GLU A 29 -13.47 -27.82 10.19
C GLU A 29 -14.09 -26.56 10.79
N GLU A 30 -13.49 -26.06 11.86
CA GLU A 30 -13.93 -24.84 12.54
C GLU A 30 -13.33 -23.60 11.91
N PHE A 31 -14.15 -22.58 11.65
CA PHE A 31 -13.75 -21.30 11.09
C PHE A 31 -14.35 -20.13 11.86
N LEU A 32 -13.69 -18.98 11.81
CA LEU A 32 -14.29 -17.71 12.18
C LEU A 32 -14.85 -17.03 10.93
N TYR A 33 -16.15 -16.83 10.90
CA TYR A 33 -16.83 -16.06 9.86
C TYR A 33 -16.90 -14.59 10.24
N TYR A 34 -16.19 -13.76 9.50
CA TYR A 34 -16.22 -12.30 9.66
C TYR A 34 -17.27 -11.73 8.71
N LYS A 35 -18.34 -11.21 9.27
CA LYS A 35 -19.37 -10.55 8.46
C LYS A 35 -18.88 -9.18 8.02
N LEU A 36 -18.72 -8.99 6.73
CA LEU A 36 -18.36 -7.69 6.17
C LEU A 36 -19.53 -6.69 6.34
N PRO A 37 -19.28 -5.46 6.80
CA PRO A 37 -20.29 -4.41 6.81
C PRO A 37 -20.70 -4.07 5.38
N LYS A 38 -21.94 -3.61 5.21
CA LYS A 38 -22.40 -3.12 3.91
C LYS A 38 -21.71 -1.79 3.59
N ILE A 39 -20.76 -1.83 2.69
CA ILE A 39 -20.10 -0.64 2.18
C ILE A 39 -21.01 0.00 1.13
N THR A 40 -21.39 1.26 1.33
CA THR A 40 -22.33 1.98 0.46
C THR A 40 -21.73 3.20 -0.23
N ILE A 41 -20.50 3.58 0.11
CA ILE A 41 -19.78 4.68 -0.54
C ILE A 41 -18.36 4.21 -0.83
N ALA A 42 -17.91 4.41 -2.07
CA ALA A 42 -16.51 4.31 -2.47
C ALA A 42 -15.96 5.68 -2.87
N LEU A 43 -14.81 6.01 -2.34
CA LEU A 43 -14.01 7.16 -2.75
C LEU A 43 -12.73 6.62 -3.40
N ILE A 44 -12.61 6.82 -4.70
CA ILE A 44 -11.52 6.29 -5.50
C ILE A 44 -10.71 7.43 -6.10
N LYS A 45 -9.41 7.29 -6.18
CA LYS A 45 -8.54 8.17 -6.96
C LYS A 45 -8.11 7.42 -8.23
N GLY A 46 -8.21 8.10 -9.38
CA GLY A 46 -7.71 7.65 -10.67
C GLY A 46 -6.93 8.76 -11.37
N THR A 47 -6.34 8.44 -12.51
CA THR A 47 -5.58 9.41 -13.32
C THR A 47 -6.50 10.25 -14.20
N ALA A 48 -7.32 9.61 -15.01
CA ALA A 48 -8.18 10.32 -15.96
C ALA A 48 -9.54 9.65 -16.08
N ALA A 49 -10.54 10.47 -16.47
CA ALA A 49 -11.86 9.98 -16.84
C ALA A 49 -12.19 10.39 -18.28
N ASP A 50 -12.74 9.47 -19.04
CA ASP A 50 -13.26 9.77 -20.37
C ASP A 50 -14.71 10.29 -20.31
N ARG A 51 -15.27 10.66 -21.49
CA ARG A 51 -16.64 11.17 -21.62
C ARG A 51 -17.72 10.15 -21.23
N LYS A 52 -17.38 8.86 -21.18
CA LYS A 52 -18.28 7.80 -20.75
C LYS A 52 -18.12 7.45 -19.27
N GLY A 53 -17.23 8.15 -18.58
CA GLY A 53 -16.94 7.93 -17.17
C GLY A 53 -16.01 6.76 -16.90
N ASN A 54 -15.35 6.20 -17.92
CA ASN A 54 -14.34 5.18 -17.71
C ASN A 54 -13.09 5.80 -17.07
N ILE A 55 -12.55 5.15 -16.04
CA ILE A 55 -11.43 5.66 -15.25
C ILE A 55 -10.15 4.90 -15.58
N THR A 56 -9.08 5.65 -15.84
CA THR A 56 -7.73 5.11 -16.02
C THR A 56 -6.85 5.37 -14.81
N PHE A 57 -5.78 4.58 -14.70
CA PHE A 57 -4.81 4.66 -13.61
C PHE A 57 -3.37 4.84 -14.15
N ASP A 58 -3.23 5.47 -15.33
CA ASP A 58 -1.97 5.56 -16.06
C ASP A 58 -0.83 6.19 -15.24
N ASP A 59 -1.13 7.23 -14.44
CA ASP A 59 -0.16 7.94 -13.62
C ASP A 59 -0.24 7.54 -12.14
N MET A 60 -1.02 6.49 -11.85
CA MET A 60 -1.14 5.96 -10.50
C MET A 60 -0.12 4.85 -10.29
N PHE A 61 0.39 4.82 -9.09
CA PHE A 61 1.31 3.79 -8.63
C PHE A 61 0.75 2.37 -8.80
N MET A 62 -0.53 2.19 -8.48
CA MET A 62 -1.27 0.95 -8.66
C MET A 62 -2.77 1.24 -8.70
N SER A 63 -3.53 0.35 -9.31
CA SER A 63 -5.00 0.41 -9.25
C SER A 63 -5.55 -0.20 -7.95
N GLY A 64 -4.75 -1.04 -7.30
CA GLY A 64 -5.19 -1.80 -6.12
C GLY A 64 -6.50 -2.54 -6.37
N ASP A 65 -7.35 -2.58 -5.37
CA ASP A 65 -8.67 -3.21 -5.41
C ASP A 65 -9.79 -2.27 -5.88
N ALA A 66 -9.46 -1.18 -6.58
CA ALA A 66 -10.41 -0.14 -6.93
C ALA A 66 -11.64 -0.68 -7.68
N LEU A 67 -11.45 -1.59 -8.64
CA LEU A 67 -12.56 -2.21 -9.37
C LEU A 67 -13.44 -3.07 -8.45
N SER A 68 -12.84 -3.91 -7.61
CA SER A 68 -13.56 -4.78 -6.67
C SER A 68 -14.34 -3.97 -5.64
N ILE A 69 -13.77 -2.87 -5.16
CA ILE A 69 -14.44 -1.93 -4.24
C ILE A 69 -15.66 -1.30 -4.93
N CYS A 70 -15.52 -0.82 -6.16
CA CYS A 70 -16.64 -0.26 -6.93
C CYS A 70 -17.75 -1.28 -7.12
N GLN A 71 -17.41 -2.52 -7.50
CA GLN A 71 -18.37 -3.60 -7.69
C GLN A 71 -19.11 -3.93 -6.38
N ALA A 72 -18.40 -4.05 -5.26
CA ALA A 72 -19.00 -4.32 -3.96
C ALA A 72 -19.96 -3.22 -3.51
N VAL A 73 -19.59 -1.95 -3.71
CA VAL A 73 -20.45 -0.79 -3.41
C VAL A 73 -21.69 -0.78 -4.29
N LYS A 74 -21.55 -1.03 -5.59
CA LYS A 74 -22.71 -1.09 -6.52
C LYS A 74 -23.63 -2.27 -6.19
N ALA A 75 -23.09 -3.42 -5.81
CA ALA A 75 -23.89 -4.56 -5.35
C ALA A 75 -24.74 -4.22 -4.12
N ASN A 76 -24.25 -3.32 -3.26
CA ASN A 76 -25.00 -2.78 -2.11
C ASN A 76 -25.86 -1.56 -2.45
N ARG A 77 -26.06 -1.23 -3.73
CA ARG A 77 -26.79 -0.05 -4.21
C ARG A 77 -26.20 1.28 -3.72
N GLY A 78 -24.90 1.28 -3.48
CA GLY A 78 -24.14 2.44 -3.00
C GLY A 78 -23.69 3.37 -4.13
N LYS A 79 -22.87 4.35 -3.76
CA LYS A 79 -22.35 5.40 -4.63
C LYS A 79 -20.84 5.30 -4.77
N VAL A 80 -20.37 5.42 -6.01
CA VAL A 80 -18.96 5.46 -6.35
C VAL A 80 -18.60 6.87 -6.83
N ILE A 81 -17.72 7.52 -6.09
CA ILE A 81 -17.21 8.86 -6.37
C ILE A 81 -15.73 8.74 -6.70
N VAL A 82 -15.34 9.23 -7.86
CA VAL A 82 -13.95 9.12 -8.31
C VAL A 82 -13.34 10.51 -8.48
N GLN A 83 -12.22 10.74 -7.83
CA GLN A 83 -11.37 11.89 -8.10
C GLN A 83 -10.38 11.55 -9.20
N VAL A 84 -10.24 12.41 -10.20
CA VAL A 84 -9.26 12.27 -11.28
C VAL A 84 -8.44 13.55 -11.44
N ASP A 85 -7.28 13.41 -12.04
CA ASP A 85 -6.41 14.57 -12.32
C ASP A 85 -6.86 15.32 -13.57
N ARG A 86 -7.50 14.64 -14.54
CA ARG A 86 -7.95 15.25 -15.79
C ARG A 86 -9.11 14.52 -16.44
N LEU A 87 -9.83 15.25 -17.29
CA LEU A 87 -10.79 14.67 -18.22
C LEU A 87 -10.13 14.50 -19.58
N VAL A 88 -10.48 13.42 -20.29
CA VAL A 88 -9.97 13.09 -21.62
C VAL A 88 -11.14 12.70 -22.53
N ASP A 89 -10.98 12.85 -23.85
CA ASP A 89 -12.01 12.42 -24.79
C ASP A 89 -12.08 10.90 -24.90
N THR A 90 -10.92 10.26 -24.93
CA THR A 90 -10.78 8.80 -24.97
C THR A 90 -9.55 8.39 -24.16
N PRO A 91 -9.55 7.21 -23.54
CA PRO A 91 -8.35 6.69 -22.89
C PRO A 91 -7.23 6.53 -23.92
N SER A 92 -5.98 6.78 -23.51
CA SER A 92 -4.80 6.57 -24.35
C SER A 92 -4.67 5.13 -24.84
N ARG A 93 -5.11 4.18 -24.00
CA ARG A 93 -5.22 2.76 -24.31
C ARG A 93 -6.52 2.22 -23.70
N PRO A 94 -7.43 1.62 -24.48
CA PRO A 94 -8.71 1.13 -23.95
C PRO A 94 -8.58 0.15 -22.78
N ARG A 95 -7.55 -0.68 -22.77
CA ARG A 95 -7.28 -1.63 -21.68
C ARG A 95 -6.87 -0.98 -20.36
N ASN A 96 -6.49 0.31 -20.38
CA ASN A 96 -6.12 1.06 -19.18
C ASN A 96 -7.36 1.63 -18.46
N ALA A 97 -8.54 1.53 -19.07
CA ALA A 97 -9.82 1.84 -18.42
C ALA A 97 -10.18 0.74 -17.41
N ILE A 98 -9.62 0.85 -16.22
CA ILE A 98 -9.76 -0.16 -15.15
C ILE A 98 -11.16 -0.16 -14.55
N ILE A 99 -11.76 1.01 -14.33
CA ILE A 99 -13.12 1.13 -13.82
C ILE A 99 -14.06 1.55 -14.96
N PRO A 100 -14.99 0.69 -15.36
CA PRO A 100 -16.02 1.07 -16.34
C PRO A 100 -16.93 2.17 -15.82
N GLY A 101 -17.29 3.12 -16.67
CA GLY A 101 -18.14 4.27 -16.31
C GLY A 101 -19.50 3.90 -15.74
N CYS A 102 -20.04 2.72 -16.09
CA CYS A 102 -21.30 2.23 -15.52
C CYS A 102 -21.25 1.98 -14.00
N LEU A 103 -20.05 1.87 -13.43
CA LEU A 103 -19.85 1.74 -11.98
C LEU A 103 -19.69 3.09 -11.29
N VAL A 104 -19.48 4.19 -12.02
CA VAL A 104 -19.16 5.52 -11.48
C VAL A 104 -20.41 6.38 -11.41
N ASP A 105 -20.69 6.94 -10.24
CA ASP A 105 -21.82 7.85 -10.04
C ASP A 105 -21.43 9.33 -10.14
N ALA A 106 -20.21 9.68 -9.74
CA ALA A 106 -19.71 11.04 -9.81
C ALA A 106 -18.20 11.09 -10.05
N ILE A 107 -17.77 12.12 -10.78
CA ILE A 107 -16.36 12.38 -11.05
C ILE A 107 -16.02 13.77 -10.56
N VAL A 108 -14.93 13.90 -9.82
CA VAL A 108 -14.36 15.15 -9.33
C VAL A 108 -12.98 15.34 -9.97
N VAL A 109 -12.76 16.45 -10.63
CA VAL A 109 -11.42 16.79 -11.14
C VAL A 109 -10.65 17.49 -10.04
N ALA A 110 -9.48 16.97 -9.69
CA ALA A 110 -8.63 17.55 -8.66
C ALA A 110 -8.03 18.86 -9.13
N GLU A 111 -8.05 19.88 -8.25
CA GLU A 111 -7.28 21.10 -8.46
C GLU A 111 -5.77 20.74 -8.43
N PRO A 112 -4.95 21.32 -9.33
CA PRO A 112 -3.53 21.00 -9.40
C PRO A 112 -2.79 21.08 -8.05
N GLU A 113 -3.13 22.11 -7.25
CA GLU A 113 -2.50 22.37 -5.95
C GLU A 113 -2.90 21.36 -4.86
N LYS A 114 -3.99 20.62 -5.10
CA LYS A 114 -4.52 19.62 -4.16
C LYS A 114 -4.23 18.19 -4.61
N ARG A 115 -3.49 18.02 -5.71
CA ARG A 115 -3.02 16.70 -6.12
C ARG A 115 -1.99 16.23 -5.12
N ASN A 116 -2.12 14.99 -4.70
CA ASN A 116 -1.09 14.40 -3.87
C ASN A 116 0.10 14.02 -4.73
N GLU A 117 1.04 14.96 -4.90
CA GLU A 117 2.24 14.79 -5.73
C GLU A 117 3.30 13.91 -5.06
N ALA A 118 3.14 13.56 -3.78
CA ALA A 118 4.16 12.81 -3.06
C ALA A 118 4.51 11.49 -3.76
N TYR A 119 3.51 10.78 -4.25
CA TYR A 119 3.74 9.54 -5.00
C TYR A 119 4.24 9.80 -6.42
N THR A 120 3.77 10.83 -7.10
CA THR A 120 4.21 11.18 -8.45
C THR A 120 5.63 11.72 -8.47
N ALA A 121 6.01 12.51 -7.47
CA ALA A 121 7.35 13.06 -7.34
C ALA A 121 8.40 11.99 -6.97
N LEU A 122 7.98 10.95 -6.22
CA LEU A 122 8.85 9.85 -5.82
C LEU A 122 8.96 8.76 -6.89
N THR A 123 7.89 8.50 -7.63
CA THR A 123 7.86 7.40 -8.60
C THR A 123 8.27 7.81 -10.00
N GLY A 124 8.34 9.10 -10.33
CA GLY A 124 8.57 9.54 -11.70
C GLY A 124 7.62 8.84 -12.68
N SER A 125 7.78 8.99 -13.95
CA SER A 125 7.09 8.14 -14.91
C SER A 125 7.62 6.70 -14.77
N PHE A 126 6.75 5.70 -14.87
CA PHE A 126 7.11 4.26 -14.85
C PHE A 126 8.09 3.83 -15.97
N GLU A 127 8.60 4.76 -16.72
CA GLU A 127 9.54 4.59 -17.82
C GLU A 127 10.93 5.09 -17.43
N ILE A 128 11.39 4.89 -16.19
CA ILE A 128 12.79 5.13 -15.87
C ILE A 128 13.59 4.03 -16.59
N PRO A 129 14.42 4.40 -17.58
CA PRO A 129 15.24 3.43 -18.26
C PRO A 129 16.13 2.73 -17.22
N TYR A 130 16.27 1.41 -17.33
CA TYR A 130 17.10 0.62 -16.41
C TYR A 130 18.51 1.20 -16.22
N LYS A 131 19.03 1.90 -17.24
CA LYS A 131 20.32 2.59 -17.19
C LYS A 131 20.36 3.81 -16.23
N GLU A 132 19.20 4.40 -15.92
CA GLU A 132 19.11 5.56 -15.02
C GLU A 132 18.73 5.14 -13.59
N TRP A 133 18.45 3.88 -13.43
CA TRP A 133 18.06 3.27 -12.17
C TRP A 133 19.03 3.58 -11.02
N HIS A 134 20.35 3.44 -11.22
CA HIS A 134 21.34 3.69 -10.18
C HIS A 134 21.37 5.16 -9.75
N ALA A 135 21.34 6.09 -10.72
CA ALA A 135 21.31 7.52 -10.40
C ALA A 135 20.03 7.93 -9.67
N TRP A 136 18.95 7.22 -9.93
CA TRP A 136 17.67 7.46 -9.32
C TRP A 136 17.58 6.82 -7.93
N SER A 137 18.12 5.64 -7.72
CA SER A 137 18.23 5.00 -6.41
C SER A 137 19.09 5.82 -5.44
N GLU A 138 20.20 6.40 -5.90
CA GLU A 138 21.02 7.33 -5.13
C GLU A 138 20.23 8.61 -4.77
N LYS A 139 19.40 9.10 -5.67
CA LYS A 139 18.55 10.27 -5.44
C LYS A 139 17.47 10.00 -4.40
N ILE A 140 16.88 8.82 -4.40
CA ILE A 140 15.92 8.36 -3.37
C ILE A 140 16.62 8.12 -2.04
N GLU A 141 17.77 7.51 -2.03
CA GLU A 141 18.55 7.38 -0.80
C GLU A 141 18.78 8.74 -0.14
N ASN A 142 19.07 9.78 -0.94
CA ASN A 142 19.22 11.14 -0.44
C ASN A 142 17.90 11.79 0.02
N VAL A 143 16.78 11.48 -0.60
CA VAL A 143 15.45 11.95 -0.17
C VAL A 143 14.99 11.20 1.09
N SER A 144 15.23 9.90 1.17
CA SER A 144 14.88 9.07 2.34
C SER A 144 15.79 9.35 3.54
N THR A 145 16.95 9.96 3.32
CA THR A 145 17.87 10.34 4.40
C THR A 145 17.56 11.69 5.04
N LYS A 146 16.55 12.44 4.57
CA LYS A 146 16.05 13.55 5.41
C LYS A 146 15.62 12.94 6.74
N PRO A 147 16.33 13.25 7.84
CA PRO A 147 15.96 12.65 9.11
C PRO A 147 14.54 13.11 9.44
N GLN A 148 13.56 12.20 9.33
CA GLN A 148 12.47 12.31 10.31
C GLN A 148 13.18 12.58 11.63
N LYS A 149 12.66 13.48 12.47
CA LYS A 149 13.23 13.75 13.79
C LYS A 149 13.46 12.41 14.50
N ASN A 150 14.60 11.78 14.19
CA ASN A 150 14.98 10.49 14.74
C ASN A 150 15.21 10.79 16.22
N SER A 151 14.23 10.47 17.04
CA SER A 151 14.44 10.54 18.47
C SER A 151 15.66 9.69 18.78
N VAL A 152 16.51 10.16 19.69
CA VAL A 152 17.66 9.38 20.18
C VAL A 152 17.21 7.96 20.55
N THR A 153 16.03 7.85 21.12
CA THR A 153 15.34 6.59 21.49
C THR A 153 15.11 5.67 20.27
N GLY A 154 14.59 6.19 19.15
CA GLY A 154 14.35 5.39 17.95
C GLY A 154 15.63 4.80 17.36
N ASN A 155 16.73 5.58 17.38
CA ASN A 155 18.03 5.10 16.94
C ASN A 155 18.60 4.00 17.85
N ILE A 156 18.44 4.13 19.17
CA ILE A 156 18.88 3.11 20.13
C ILE A 156 18.10 1.82 19.95
N ILE A 157 16.77 1.91 19.82
CA ILE A 157 15.89 0.75 19.61
C ILE A 157 16.26 0.03 18.31
N GLY A 158 16.34 0.77 17.18
CA GLY A 158 16.67 0.17 15.90
C GLY A 158 18.04 -0.48 15.88
N LYS A 159 19.05 0.15 16.49
CA LYS A 159 20.39 -0.43 16.64
C LYS A 159 20.36 -1.71 17.47
N ARG A 160 19.63 -1.70 18.58
CA ARG A 160 19.55 -2.88 19.46
C ARG A 160 18.81 -4.02 18.75
N ALA A 161 17.69 -3.72 18.08
CA ALA A 161 16.94 -4.72 17.34
C ALA A 161 17.75 -5.32 16.18
N ALA A 162 18.55 -4.52 15.48
CA ALA A 162 19.41 -5.03 14.41
C ALA A 162 20.48 -6.04 14.92
N GLN A 163 20.83 -6.01 16.19
CA GLN A 163 21.75 -6.99 16.78
C GLN A 163 21.13 -8.37 17.01
N GLU A 164 19.79 -8.48 16.91
CA GLU A 164 19.09 -9.78 17.01
C GLU A 164 19.05 -10.52 15.67
N LEU A 165 19.38 -9.84 14.55
CA LEU A 165 19.38 -10.45 13.22
C LEU A 165 20.42 -11.55 13.12
N ARG A 166 20.03 -12.64 12.49
CA ARG A 166 20.88 -13.79 12.19
C ARG A 166 20.96 -14.00 10.69
N VAL A 167 22.00 -14.68 10.25
CA VAL A 167 22.13 -15.11 8.85
C VAL A 167 20.91 -15.94 8.45
N ASP A 168 20.40 -15.72 7.25
CA ASP A 168 19.22 -16.36 6.66
C ASP A 168 17.87 -15.99 7.30
N ASP A 169 17.82 -15.02 8.23
CA ASP A 169 16.55 -14.51 8.75
C ASP A 169 15.71 -13.87 7.65
N ILE A 170 14.41 -14.11 7.70
CA ILE A 170 13.39 -13.37 6.93
C ILE A 170 12.73 -12.38 7.90
N VAL A 171 12.91 -11.09 7.64
CA VAL A 171 12.53 -10.03 8.58
C VAL A 171 11.51 -9.10 7.95
N ASN A 172 10.29 -9.08 8.48
CA ASN A 172 9.28 -8.12 8.06
C ASN A 172 9.52 -6.77 8.76
N ILE A 173 9.75 -5.73 7.96
CA ILE A 173 10.02 -4.37 8.43
C ILE A 173 8.73 -3.56 8.41
N GLY A 174 8.36 -2.98 9.55
CA GLY A 174 7.25 -2.05 9.67
C GLY A 174 7.68 -0.60 9.52
N ILE A 175 6.70 0.29 9.37
CA ILE A 175 6.89 1.74 9.27
C ILE A 175 7.40 2.33 10.59
N GLY A 176 8.25 3.35 10.52
CA GLY A 176 8.71 4.13 11.67
C GLY A 176 9.98 3.58 12.32
N ILE A 177 9.94 3.27 13.62
CA ILE A 177 11.14 2.76 14.34
C ILE A 177 11.72 1.49 13.71
N PRO A 178 10.92 0.50 13.25
CA PRO A 178 11.45 -0.68 12.58
C PRO A 178 12.30 -0.40 11.34
N GLU A 179 12.04 0.69 10.62
CA GLU A 179 12.90 1.11 9.48
C GLU A 179 14.36 1.31 9.89
N MET A 180 14.60 1.64 11.16
CA MET A 180 15.97 1.80 11.66
C MET A 180 16.74 0.48 11.70
N VAL A 181 16.03 -0.65 11.80
CA VAL A 181 16.66 -1.98 11.79
C VAL A 181 17.36 -2.21 10.45
N SER A 182 16.67 -1.95 9.34
CA SER A 182 17.25 -2.10 7.99
C SER A 182 18.48 -1.20 7.80
N ARG A 183 18.42 0.05 8.28
CA ARG A 183 19.56 0.98 8.21
C ARG A 183 20.78 0.49 9.00
N TYR A 184 20.56 -0.07 10.18
CA TYR A 184 21.66 -0.63 10.99
C TYR A 184 22.16 -1.95 10.43
N ALA A 185 21.29 -2.81 9.90
CA ALA A 185 21.69 -4.03 9.20
C ALA A 185 22.63 -3.70 8.02
N ARG A 186 22.30 -2.67 7.22
CA ARG A 186 23.17 -2.17 6.15
C ARG A 186 24.52 -1.69 6.68
N LYS A 187 24.54 -0.88 7.75
CA LYS A 187 25.79 -0.36 8.34
C LYS A 187 26.70 -1.46 8.88
N CYS A 188 26.13 -2.56 9.33
CA CYS A 188 26.87 -3.70 9.88
C CYS A 188 27.18 -4.78 8.85
N GLY A 189 26.85 -4.58 7.56
CA GLY A 189 27.06 -5.59 6.52
C GLY A 189 26.16 -6.82 6.63
N MET A 190 25.06 -6.73 7.39
CA MET A 190 24.10 -7.82 7.57
C MET A 190 23.02 -7.86 6.47
N LEU A 191 22.92 -6.82 5.66
CA LEU A 191 21.83 -6.71 4.68
C LEU A 191 21.83 -7.86 3.65
N ASP A 192 23.00 -8.27 3.21
CA ASP A 192 23.17 -9.38 2.25
C ASP A 192 23.01 -10.76 2.90
N MET A 193 22.92 -10.82 4.22
CA MET A 193 22.79 -12.05 4.98
C MET A 193 21.37 -12.32 5.48
N VAL A 194 20.45 -11.36 5.27
CA VAL A 194 19.04 -11.45 5.68
C VAL A 194 18.14 -11.12 4.50
N THR A 195 16.92 -11.63 4.52
CA THR A 195 15.89 -11.23 3.54
C THR A 195 14.90 -10.28 4.22
N LEU A 196 14.92 -9.02 3.80
CA LEU A 196 13.93 -8.07 4.29
C LEU A 196 12.62 -8.22 3.52
N THR A 197 11.51 -8.06 4.20
CA THR A 197 10.17 -8.01 3.61
C THR A 197 9.39 -6.83 4.16
N VAL A 198 8.39 -6.38 3.43
CA VAL A 198 7.44 -5.36 3.89
C VAL A 198 6.01 -5.89 3.74
N GLU A 199 5.07 -5.34 4.52
CA GLU A 199 3.68 -5.79 4.57
C GLU A 199 2.96 -5.73 3.21
N SER A 200 3.38 -4.84 2.34
CA SER A 200 2.85 -4.70 0.98
C SER A 200 3.31 -5.80 0.02
N GLY A 201 4.11 -6.77 0.48
CA GLY A 201 4.51 -7.97 -0.25
C GLY A 201 5.89 -7.90 -0.93
N GLY A 202 6.69 -6.82 -0.71
CA GLY A 202 8.08 -6.74 -1.17
C GLY A 202 8.96 -7.77 -0.45
N ILE A 203 9.77 -8.46 -1.21
CA ILE A 203 10.72 -9.46 -0.72
C ILE A 203 12.11 -9.13 -1.24
N GLY A 204 13.06 -9.01 -0.34
CA GLY A 204 14.41 -8.57 -0.65
C GLY A 204 14.52 -7.03 -0.73
N GLY A 205 15.71 -6.54 -1.07
CA GLY A 205 16.00 -5.12 -1.20
C GLY A 205 16.02 -4.35 0.11
N PHE A 206 16.12 -3.04 -0.01
CA PHE A 206 16.17 -2.11 1.10
C PHE A 206 14.92 -1.20 1.08
N PRO A 207 14.07 -1.21 2.11
CA PRO A 207 12.86 -0.41 2.12
C PRO A 207 13.19 1.09 2.20
N VAL A 208 12.52 1.88 1.37
CA VAL A 208 12.60 3.34 1.42
C VAL A 208 11.87 3.82 2.68
N SER A 209 12.34 4.91 3.26
CA SER A 209 11.79 5.42 4.52
C SER A 209 10.68 6.46 4.31
N GLY A 210 9.88 6.66 5.37
CA GLY A 210 8.85 7.70 5.42
C GLY A 210 7.65 7.39 4.53
N GLU A 211 7.11 8.39 3.84
CA GLU A 211 5.89 8.26 3.02
C GLU A 211 6.01 7.29 1.85
N ALA A 212 7.24 7.00 1.41
CA ALA A 212 7.51 6.03 0.35
C ALA A 212 7.73 4.60 0.86
N PHE A 213 7.67 4.38 2.18
CA PHE A 213 7.81 3.05 2.75
C PHE A 213 6.70 2.10 2.25
N GLY A 214 7.08 0.91 1.86
CA GLY A 214 6.13 -0.08 1.33
C GLY A 214 5.67 0.18 -0.10
N ALA A 215 6.12 1.25 -0.74
CA ALA A 215 5.90 1.46 -2.16
C ALA A 215 6.67 0.41 -2.96
N MET A 216 5.95 -0.50 -3.60
CA MET A 216 6.49 -1.73 -4.18
C MET A 216 6.72 -1.67 -5.68
N ILE A 217 6.21 -0.67 -6.35
CA ILE A 217 6.22 -0.60 -7.80
C ILE A 217 7.21 0.48 -8.25
N GLY A 218 8.03 0.10 -9.21
CA GLY A 218 9.05 0.96 -9.76
C GLY A 218 10.19 1.20 -8.79
N ALA A 219 10.78 2.37 -8.90
CA ALA A 219 12.00 2.74 -8.23
C ALA A 219 11.88 3.00 -6.71
N ALA A 220 10.72 2.84 -6.12
CA ALA A 220 10.55 2.94 -4.67
C ALA A 220 11.02 1.69 -3.91
N SER A 221 11.28 0.60 -4.62
CA SER A 221 11.94 -0.60 -4.09
C SER A 221 13.39 -0.57 -4.53
N VAL A 222 14.30 -0.34 -3.63
CA VAL A 222 15.74 -0.41 -3.91
C VAL A 222 16.20 -1.82 -3.62
N TYR A 223 16.61 -2.52 -4.66
CA TYR A 223 17.17 -3.86 -4.58
C TYR A 223 18.69 -3.79 -4.50
#